data_d108c6a4a2fb7cb232453f35d27e119e
#
_entry.id   d108c6a4a2fb7cb232453f35d27e119e
#
_cell.length_a   1.000
_cell.length_b   1.000
_cell.length_c   1.000
_cell.angle_alpha   90.00
_cell.angle_beta   90.00
_cell.angle_gamma   90.00
#
_symmetry.space_group_name_H-M   'P 1'
#
loop_
_entity.id
_entity.type
_entity.pdbx_description
1 polymer ?
#
loop_
_entity_poly.entity_id
_entity_poly.type
_entity_poly.pdbx_seq_one_letter_code
_entity_poly.pdbx_strand_id
1 'polypeptide(L)' 'MENKIQELTEKIYREGVEKGNEEAQRLVSSAREEAAKILEEARKEAEAIVAAARKSATETAENTQSEIKLFAVRL' A
#
# COMPACT_ATOMS: atom_id res chain seq x y z
N MET A 1 -52.04 21.56 -2.68
CA MET A 1 -51.29 22.07 -1.52
C MET A 1 -50.54 20.98 -0.76
N GLU A 2 -51.18 19.85 -0.51
CA GLU A 2 -50.52 18.71 0.14
C GLU A 2 -49.36 18.17 -0.72
N ASN A 3 -49.47 18.24 -2.04
CA ASN A 3 -48.46 17.76 -2.97
C ASN A 3 -47.11 18.51 -2.85
N LYS A 4 -47.15 19.80 -2.56
CA LYS A 4 -45.91 20.59 -2.42
C LYS A 4 -45.10 20.16 -1.22
N ILE A 5 -45.73 19.83 -0.11
CA ILE A 5 -45.05 19.37 1.10
C ILE A 5 -44.45 18.00 0.86
N GLN A 6 -45.19 17.11 0.21
CA GLN A 6 -44.71 15.79 -0.14
C GLN A 6 -43.56 15.87 -1.14
N GLU A 7 -43.68 16.70 -2.17
CA GLU A 7 -42.65 16.90 -3.18
C GLU A 7 -41.37 17.42 -2.54
N LEU A 8 -41.48 18.39 -1.62
CA LEU A 8 -40.34 18.94 -0.93
C LEU A 8 -39.66 17.90 -0.03
N THR A 9 -40.48 17.13 0.69
CA THR A 9 -39.96 16.06 1.58
C THR A 9 -39.25 14.99 0.77
N GLU A 10 -39.82 14.57 -0.33
CA GLU A 10 -39.22 13.58 -1.23
C GLU A 10 -37.93 14.10 -1.86
N LYS A 11 -37.91 15.38 -2.23
CA LYS A 11 -36.70 16.03 -2.77
C LYS A 11 -35.59 16.06 -1.74
N ILE A 12 -35.90 16.46 -0.51
CA ILE A 12 -34.92 16.50 0.58
C ILE A 12 -34.37 15.11 0.86
N TYR A 13 -35.26 14.11 0.91
CA TYR A 13 -34.84 12.72 1.10
C TYR A 13 -33.94 12.23 -0.02
N ARG A 14 -34.33 12.45 -1.27
CA ARG A 14 -33.57 12.03 -2.44
C ARG A 14 -32.21 12.70 -2.50
N GLU A 15 -32.16 14.02 -2.28
CA GLU A 15 -30.90 14.76 -2.28
C GLU A 15 -29.99 14.30 -1.13
N GLY A 16 -30.57 14.01 0.03
CA GLY A 16 -29.81 13.49 1.15
C GLY A 16 -29.21 12.13 0.86
N VAL A 17 -29.98 11.23 0.25
CA VAL A 17 -29.52 9.91 -0.16
C VAL A 17 -28.43 10.02 -1.21
N GLU A 18 -28.62 10.88 -2.23
CA GLU A 18 -27.62 11.10 -3.28
C GLU A 18 -26.30 11.63 -2.71
N LYS A 19 -26.38 12.62 -1.81
CA LYS A 19 -25.18 13.15 -1.14
C LYS A 19 -24.49 12.10 -0.28
N GLY A 20 -25.28 11.31 0.44
CA GLY A 20 -24.75 10.22 1.24
C GLY A 20 -24.03 9.18 0.39
N ASN A 21 -24.62 8.81 -0.73
CA ASN A 21 -23.99 7.86 -1.66
C ASN A 21 -22.72 8.41 -2.29
N GLU A 22 -22.72 9.68 -2.69
CA GLU A 22 -21.53 10.33 -3.23
C GLU A 22 -20.40 10.37 -2.20
N GLU A 23 -20.73 10.72 -0.97
CA GLU A 23 -19.75 10.75 0.12
C GLU A 23 -19.21 9.36 0.42
N ALA A 24 -20.07 8.35 0.44
CA ALA A 24 -19.66 6.97 0.64
C ALA A 24 -18.72 6.50 -0.48
N GLN A 25 -19.04 6.82 -1.73
CA GLN A 25 -18.16 6.49 -2.86
C GLN A 25 -16.82 7.19 -2.77
N ARG A 26 -16.83 8.45 -2.36
CA ARG A 26 -15.60 9.24 -2.16
C ARG A 26 -14.72 8.60 -1.10
N LEU A 27 -15.30 8.21 0.03
CA LEU A 27 -14.58 7.58 1.13
C LEU A 27 -14.01 6.22 0.73
N VAL A 28 -14.80 5.41 0.02
CA VAL A 28 -14.35 4.10 -0.46
C VAL A 28 -13.21 4.26 -1.47
N SER A 29 -13.36 5.20 -2.42
CA SER A 29 -12.33 5.47 -3.43
C SER A 29 -11.03 5.93 -2.76
N SER A 30 -11.12 6.85 -1.81
CA SER A 30 -9.96 7.35 -1.06
C SER A 30 -9.29 6.23 -0.26
N ALA A 31 -10.08 5.38 0.39
CA ALA A 31 -9.55 4.26 1.16
C ALA A 31 -8.84 3.24 0.26
N ARG A 32 -9.38 2.99 -0.92
CA ARG A 32 -8.75 2.07 -1.89
C ARG A 32 -7.43 2.63 -2.40
N GLU A 33 -7.38 3.92 -2.69
CA GLU A 33 -6.14 4.58 -3.12
C GLU A 33 -5.08 4.50 -2.03
N GLU A 34 -5.47 4.77 -0.79
CA GLU A 34 -4.56 4.67 0.35
C GLU A 34 -4.07 3.24 0.55
N ALA A 35 -4.97 2.26 0.49
CA ALA A 35 -4.61 0.85 0.60
C ALA A 35 -3.63 0.42 -0.50
N ALA A 36 -3.87 0.85 -1.75
CA ALA A 36 -2.97 0.55 -2.87
C ALA A 36 -1.59 1.16 -2.65
N LYS A 37 -1.54 2.39 -2.12
CA LYS A 37 -0.29 3.07 -1.80
C LYS A 37 0.48 2.35 -0.70
N ILE A 38 -0.20 1.94 0.35
CA ILE A 38 0.39 1.18 1.46
C ILE A 38 0.97 -0.14 0.95
N LEU A 39 0.22 -0.86 0.12
CA LEU A 39 0.67 -2.13 -0.46
C LEU A 39 1.90 -1.93 -1.35
N GLU A 40 1.92 -0.87 -2.16
CA GLU A 40 3.05 -0.57 -3.03
C GLU A 40 4.30 -0.21 -2.23
N GLU A 41 4.15 0.59 -1.19
CA GLU A 41 5.25 0.94 -0.29
C GLU A 41 5.79 -0.30 0.43
N ALA A 42 4.90 -1.18 0.90
CA ALA A 42 5.30 -2.43 1.54
C ALA A 42 6.04 -3.35 0.58
N ARG A 43 5.59 -3.42 -0.67
CA ARG A 43 6.26 -4.21 -1.71
C ARG A 43 7.66 -3.71 -1.99
N LYS A 44 7.83 -2.40 -2.11
CA LYS A 44 9.13 -1.78 -2.32
C LYS A 44 10.06 -2.02 -1.15
N GLU A 45 9.56 -1.90 0.05
CA GLU A 45 10.34 -2.15 1.27
C GLU A 45 10.78 -3.62 1.33
N ALA A 46 9.86 -4.54 1.05
CA ALA A 46 10.19 -5.98 1.02
C ALA A 46 11.26 -6.29 -0.03
N GLU A 47 11.15 -5.71 -1.23
CA GLU A 47 12.16 -5.87 -2.28
C GLU A 47 13.52 -5.33 -1.85
N ALA A 48 13.53 -4.18 -1.19
CA ALA A 48 14.77 -3.58 -0.67
C ALA A 48 15.42 -4.46 0.39
N ILE A 49 14.62 -5.03 1.29
CA ILE A 49 15.09 -5.95 2.32
C ILE A 49 15.71 -7.19 1.69
N VAL A 50 15.04 -7.79 0.72
CA VAL A 50 15.54 -8.98 0.02
C VAL A 50 16.83 -8.65 -0.73
N ALA A 51 16.89 -7.52 -1.43
CA ALA A 51 18.07 -7.10 -2.17
C ALA A 51 19.25 -6.88 -1.22
N ALA A 52 19.02 -6.23 -0.09
CA ALA A 52 20.07 -6.00 0.92
C ALA A 52 20.57 -7.31 1.52
N ALA A 53 19.66 -8.24 1.81
CA ALA A 53 20.03 -9.56 2.35
C ALA A 53 20.85 -10.37 1.36
N ARG A 54 20.49 -10.34 0.08
CA ARG A 54 21.25 -11.03 -0.98
C ARG A 54 22.63 -10.44 -1.15
N LYS A 55 22.73 -9.11 -1.13
CA LYS A 55 24.01 -8.42 -1.20
C LYS A 55 24.90 -8.80 -0.02
N SER A 56 24.35 -8.77 1.19
CA SER A 56 25.06 -9.16 2.41
C SER A 56 25.53 -10.62 2.35
N ALA A 57 24.68 -11.52 1.87
CA ALA A 57 25.03 -12.93 1.72
C ALA A 57 26.16 -13.12 0.71
N THR A 58 26.12 -12.41 -0.42
CA THR A 58 27.18 -12.45 -1.44
C THR A 58 28.50 -11.93 -0.88
N GLU A 59 28.48 -10.80 -0.18
CA GLU A 59 29.68 -10.22 0.44
C GLU A 59 30.27 -11.16 1.48
N THR A 60 29.43 -11.79 2.30
CA THR A 60 29.86 -12.77 3.30
C THR A 60 30.53 -13.98 2.63
N ALA A 61 29.92 -14.50 1.58
CA ALA A 61 30.47 -15.63 0.82
C ALA A 61 31.83 -15.28 0.20
N GLU A 62 31.94 -14.09 -0.41
CA GLU A 62 33.21 -13.62 -1.00
C GLU A 62 34.29 -13.42 0.06
N ASN A 63 33.93 -12.82 1.18
CA ASN A 63 34.89 -12.61 2.29
C ASN A 63 35.36 -13.94 2.89
N THR A 64 34.45 -14.87 3.08
CA THR A 64 34.79 -16.20 3.58
C THR A 64 35.71 -16.93 2.61
N GLN A 65 35.43 -16.85 1.31
CA GLN A 65 36.26 -17.45 0.30
C GLN A 65 37.68 -16.85 0.28
N SER A 66 37.77 -15.53 0.42
CA SER A 66 39.05 -14.82 0.51
C SER A 66 39.84 -15.24 1.75
N GLU A 67 39.17 -15.36 2.89
CA GLU A 67 39.83 -15.82 4.15
C GLU A 67 40.36 -17.24 4.02
N ILE A 68 39.57 -18.13 3.39
CA ILE A 68 40.01 -19.52 3.15
C ILE A 68 41.25 -19.54 2.25
N LYS A 69 41.27 -18.73 1.18
CA LYS A 69 42.45 -18.63 0.31
C LYS A 69 43.68 -18.12 1.03
N LEU A 70 43.53 -17.10 1.85
CA LEU A 70 44.63 -16.57 2.66
C LEU A 70 45.17 -17.61 3.64
N PHE A 71 44.27 -18.32 4.28
CA PHE A 71 44.65 -19.41 5.19
C PHE A 71 45.43 -20.51 4.47
N ALA A 72 44.95 -20.95 3.29
CA ALA A 72 45.63 -21.97 2.49
C ALA A 72 47.02 -21.53 2.04
N VAL A 73 47.21 -20.28 1.70
CA VAL A 73 48.53 -19.74 1.29
C VAL A 73 49.53 -19.72 2.47
N ARG A 74 49.03 -19.52 3.69
CA ARG A 74 49.91 -19.46 4.89
C ARG A 74 50.37 -20.84 5.38
N LEU A 75 49.65 -21.86 5.00
CA LEU A 75 50.03 -23.22 5.30
C LEU A 75 51.18 -23.68 4.42
#